data_1b40c9c71b4fd99f1f43b4fd7bda6166
#
_entry.id   1b40c9c71b4fd99f1f43b4fd7bda6166
#
_cell.length_a   1.000
_cell.length_b   1.000
_cell.length_c   1.000
_cell.angle_alpha   90.00
_cell.angle_beta   90.00
_cell.angle_gamma   90.00
#
_symmetry.space_group_name_H-M   'P 1'
#
loop_
_entity.id
_entity.type
_entity.pdbx_description
1 polymer ?
#
loop_
_entity_poly.entity_id
_entity_poly.type
_entity_poly.pdbx_seq_one_letter_code
_entity_poly.pdbx_strand_id
1 'polypeptide(L)'
;MKALISSLALLLASTPAIAENLRDRLPEDEIIYFVLPDRFENGDVKNDKGGIKGDRLAHGFDPTHKGFFHGGDLAGLTKRLDYIQGLGTTAIWFAPIFKNKPVQGGPGQESAGYHGYWVNDFTSVDPHFGTNAEFKAFVDAAHKRGMKVYMDIIANHSADVIQYKECPTSACVYRNRADYPYSRRASDGAAINPSFEGDSVQTAENFAKLTDMNFAYTPVVPKGEEKAKVPAWLNDIRWYHNRGDSTFSGESSTMGDFVGLDGVMTENPRVIEGFIKIYGDWIDRFGIDGFRVDTARHVNPEFWQAFVPAMLDRAKAKGIPNFHIFGEIGGVGLEPGKLAVHTRVDKFPATIDFAFRQATVDTLAEKRGTDKLWELFFQDPLYEGGADKARIQPTFVSNHDNGRFGYFVRKALPDASDDEVLARVRLAHAMLLTLRGVPTIYSGDEQGFAGDGWDQDSREDMFPSKVAVYNDNRLLGTDRKSVV
;
A
#
# COMPACT_ATOMS: atom_id res chain seq x y z
N MET A 1 70.68 30.85 -19.03
CA MET A 1 69.27 30.98 -19.32
C MET A 1 68.52 30.06 -18.37
N LYS A 2 67.91 30.61 -17.32
CA LYS A 2 67.10 29.86 -16.34
C LYS A 2 65.65 30.10 -16.70
N ALA A 3 64.92 29.04 -17.08
CA ALA A 3 63.50 29.13 -17.33
C ALA A 3 62.72 29.07 -16.00
N LEU A 4 61.97 30.08 -15.68
CA LEU A 4 60.97 30.06 -14.60
C LEU A 4 59.73 29.34 -15.11
N ILE A 5 59.36 28.24 -14.47
CA ILE A 5 58.06 27.63 -14.62
C ILE A 5 57.16 28.18 -13.51
N SER A 6 56.19 29.04 -13.91
CA SER A 6 55.15 29.54 -13.03
C SER A 6 54.03 28.49 -12.96
N SER A 7 53.92 27.81 -11.83
CA SER A 7 52.79 26.95 -11.54
C SER A 7 51.55 27.78 -11.16
N LEU A 8 50.56 27.82 -12.04
CA LEU A 8 49.25 28.41 -11.78
C LEU A 8 48.41 27.39 -10.99
N ALA A 9 48.33 27.57 -9.70
CA ALA A 9 47.41 26.81 -8.85
C ALA A 9 45.97 27.30 -9.09
N LEU A 10 45.18 26.48 -9.80
CA LEU A 10 43.70 26.69 -9.92
C LEU A 10 43.07 26.35 -8.57
N LEU A 11 42.73 27.34 -7.76
CA LEU A 11 41.83 27.20 -6.63
C LEU A 11 40.42 26.92 -7.18
N LEU A 12 40.02 25.66 -7.24
CA LEU A 12 38.65 25.27 -7.35
C LEU A 12 37.96 25.69 -6.04
N ALA A 13 37.33 26.84 -6.03
CA ALA A 13 36.39 27.23 -5.00
C ALA A 13 35.19 26.24 -5.14
N SER A 14 35.16 25.22 -4.27
CA SER A 14 33.96 24.43 -4.07
C SER A 14 32.91 25.39 -3.47
N THR A 15 32.00 25.91 -4.31
CA THR A 15 30.75 26.45 -3.81
C THR A 15 30.11 25.36 -2.96
N PRO A 16 29.74 25.64 -1.69
CA PRO A 16 28.93 24.67 -0.95
C PRO A 16 27.69 24.42 -1.79
N ALA A 17 27.51 23.19 -2.22
CA ALA A 17 26.23 22.75 -2.80
C ALA A 17 25.20 23.14 -1.75
N ILE A 18 24.33 24.10 -2.06
CA ILE A 18 23.12 24.34 -1.25
C ILE A 18 22.42 23.00 -1.24
N ALA A 19 22.36 22.37 -0.05
CA ALA A 19 21.64 21.11 0.07
C ALA A 19 20.23 21.37 -0.44
N GLU A 20 19.88 20.73 -1.54
CA GLU A 20 18.57 20.86 -2.15
C GLU A 20 17.53 20.50 -1.07
N ASN A 21 16.55 21.38 -0.87
CA ASN A 21 15.52 21.10 0.12
C ASN A 21 14.83 19.79 -0.30
N LEU A 22 14.79 18.82 0.60
CA LEU A 22 14.11 17.54 0.45
C LEU A 22 12.77 17.63 -0.30
N ARG A 23 11.99 18.68 -0.03
CA ARG A 23 10.65 18.88 -0.59
C ARG A 23 10.63 19.49 -1.99
N ASP A 24 11.77 20.03 -2.44
CA ASP A 24 11.90 20.58 -3.80
C ASP A 24 12.23 19.49 -4.82
N ARG A 25 12.75 18.32 -4.38
CA ARG A 25 12.99 17.19 -5.28
C ARG A 25 11.68 16.70 -5.90
N LEU A 26 11.73 16.39 -7.20
CA LEU A 26 10.59 15.86 -7.95
C LEU A 26 10.37 14.38 -7.61
N PRO A 27 9.15 13.85 -7.82
CA PRO A 27 8.90 12.42 -7.63
C PRO A 27 9.81 11.50 -8.46
N GLU A 28 10.13 11.88 -9.69
CA GLU A 28 11.00 11.13 -10.60
C GLU A 28 12.48 11.08 -10.17
N ASP A 29 12.88 11.90 -9.21
CA ASP A 29 14.25 11.93 -8.66
C ASP A 29 14.40 11.02 -7.43
N GLU A 30 13.31 10.35 -7.01
CA GLU A 30 13.34 9.49 -5.84
C GLU A 30 13.67 8.03 -6.20
N ILE A 31 14.31 7.35 -5.26
CA ILE A 31 14.43 5.89 -5.20
C ILE A 31 13.75 5.44 -3.92
N ILE A 32 12.67 4.69 -4.06
CA ILE A 32 11.81 4.28 -2.94
C ILE A 32 12.31 2.96 -2.34
N TYR A 33 12.40 2.89 -1.02
CA TYR A 33 12.52 1.63 -0.29
C TYR A 33 11.18 1.28 0.33
N PHE A 34 10.59 0.17 -0.10
CA PHE A 34 9.32 -0.32 0.43
C PHE A 34 9.55 -1.36 1.53
N VAL A 35 8.91 -1.20 2.68
CA VAL A 35 9.12 -2.05 3.84
C VAL A 35 7.80 -2.36 4.57
N LEU A 36 7.67 -3.60 5.07
CA LEU A 36 6.67 -3.95 6.08
C LEU A 36 7.33 -3.78 7.45
N PRO A 37 6.87 -2.83 8.30
CA PRO A 37 7.50 -2.56 9.59
C PRO A 37 7.61 -3.81 10.46
N ASP A 38 6.55 -4.63 10.54
CA ASP A 38 6.54 -5.88 11.32
C ASP A 38 7.64 -6.88 10.93
N ARG A 39 8.03 -6.89 9.65
CA ARG A 39 9.00 -7.84 9.08
C ARG A 39 10.42 -7.29 9.00
N PHE A 40 10.66 -6.09 9.55
CA PHE A 40 11.98 -5.43 9.42
C PHE A 40 12.83 -5.61 10.67
N GLU A 41 12.74 -4.77 11.66
CA GLU A 41 13.55 -4.84 12.90
C GLU A 41 12.65 -4.61 14.12
N ASN A 42 12.76 -5.47 15.13
CA ASN A 42 12.15 -5.24 16.43
C ASN A 42 13.04 -4.30 17.26
N GLY A 43 12.56 -3.09 17.48
CA GLY A 43 13.27 -2.06 18.26
C GLY A 43 12.82 -1.97 19.72
N ASP A 44 11.57 -2.35 20.03
CA ASP A 44 11.02 -2.37 21.39
C ASP A 44 10.14 -3.61 21.64
N VAL A 45 10.71 -4.65 22.19
CA VAL A 45 10.01 -5.90 22.55
C VAL A 45 8.81 -5.72 23.51
N LYS A 46 8.62 -4.54 24.09
CA LYS A 46 7.48 -4.28 24.98
C LYS A 46 6.20 -4.05 24.21
N ASN A 47 6.29 -3.62 22.95
CA ASN A 47 5.13 -3.37 22.10
C ASN A 47 4.68 -4.61 21.29
N ASP A 48 5.44 -5.72 21.28
CA ASP A 48 5.17 -6.94 20.51
C ASP A 48 3.71 -7.42 20.57
N LYS A 49 3.03 -7.21 21.70
CA LYS A 49 1.64 -7.62 21.93
C LYS A 49 0.63 -6.46 21.85
N GLY A 50 1.03 -5.29 21.38
CA GLY A 50 0.15 -4.12 21.31
C GLY A 50 -0.51 -3.71 22.63
N GLY A 51 0.08 -4.09 23.79
CA GLY A 51 -0.51 -3.88 25.12
C GLY A 51 -1.73 -4.76 25.42
N ILE A 52 -2.07 -5.72 24.55
CA ILE A 52 -3.23 -6.61 24.68
C ILE A 52 -2.86 -7.83 25.52
N LYS A 53 -3.72 -8.20 26.47
CA LYS A 53 -3.56 -9.41 27.31
C LYS A 53 -4.22 -10.60 26.62
N GLY A 54 -3.68 -11.79 26.87
CA GLY A 54 -4.24 -13.04 26.36
C GLY A 54 -3.21 -13.85 25.58
N ASP A 55 -3.69 -14.75 24.75
CA ASP A 55 -2.90 -15.57 23.85
C ASP A 55 -2.73 -14.92 22.45
N ARG A 56 -2.12 -15.64 21.51
CA ARG A 56 -1.88 -15.14 20.16
C ARG A 56 -3.15 -14.75 19.41
N LEU A 57 -4.30 -15.38 19.70
CA LEU A 57 -5.57 -15.06 19.06
C LEU A 57 -6.19 -13.76 19.60
N ALA A 58 -5.73 -13.30 20.79
CA ALA A 58 -6.12 -12.00 21.33
C ALA A 58 -5.21 -10.87 20.82
N HIS A 59 -3.87 -11.06 20.89
CA HIS A 59 -2.92 -9.99 20.59
C HIS A 59 -2.21 -10.12 19.25
N GLY A 60 -2.36 -11.22 18.52
CA GLY A 60 -1.78 -11.39 17.19
C GLY A 60 -0.26 -11.63 17.13
N PHE A 61 0.46 -11.68 18.25
CA PHE A 61 1.91 -11.90 18.25
C PHE A 61 2.27 -13.38 18.30
N ASP A 62 2.90 -13.88 17.25
CA ASP A 62 3.52 -15.21 17.16
C ASP A 62 4.59 -15.22 16.05
N PRO A 63 5.86 -14.92 16.37
CA PRO A 63 6.93 -14.82 15.39
C PRO A 63 7.35 -16.17 14.78
N THR A 64 6.65 -17.26 15.10
CA THR A 64 6.87 -18.58 14.49
C THR A 64 5.86 -18.89 13.38
N HIS A 65 4.88 -18.00 13.16
CA HIS A 65 3.79 -18.22 12.21
C HIS A 65 3.68 -17.08 11.21
N LYS A 66 3.73 -17.36 9.90
CA LYS A 66 3.71 -16.39 8.79
C LYS A 66 2.59 -15.33 8.87
N GLY A 67 1.42 -15.73 9.35
CA GLY A 67 0.22 -14.89 9.40
C GLY A 67 0.07 -14.06 10.68
N PHE A 68 1.09 -13.98 11.55
CA PHE A 68 1.02 -13.28 12.83
C PHE A 68 2.10 -12.19 12.95
N PHE A 69 1.98 -11.30 13.94
CA PHE A 69 3.01 -10.28 14.20
C PHE A 69 4.33 -10.92 14.62
N HIS A 70 5.44 -10.40 14.10
CA HIS A 70 6.80 -10.82 14.44
C HIS A 70 7.54 -9.81 15.34
N GLY A 71 6.96 -8.61 15.52
CA GLY A 71 7.43 -7.60 16.45
C GLY A 71 8.30 -6.51 15.82
N GLY A 72 8.48 -6.47 14.51
CA GLY A 72 9.10 -5.31 13.85
C GLY A 72 8.27 -4.04 14.06
N ASP A 73 8.92 -2.88 14.26
CA ASP A 73 8.28 -1.67 14.71
C ASP A 73 8.95 -0.37 14.22
N LEU A 74 8.36 0.79 14.56
CA LEU A 74 8.89 2.11 14.19
C LEU A 74 10.24 2.41 14.86
N ALA A 75 10.49 1.89 16.04
CA ALA A 75 11.77 2.06 16.74
C ALA A 75 12.88 1.32 16.00
N GLY A 76 12.62 0.08 15.58
CA GLY A 76 13.53 -0.72 14.77
C GLY A 76 13.76 -0.11 13.39
N LEU A 77 12.71 0.34 12.72
CA LEU A 77 12.82 1.02 11.43
C LEU A 77 13.65 2.32 11.56
N THR A 78 13.42 3.12 12.62
CA THR A 78 14.20 4.32 12.89
C THR A 78 15.68 4.01 13.12
N LYS A 79 15.98 2.96 13.85
CA LYS A 79 17.34 2.48 14.12
C LYS A 79 18.10 2.11 12.85
N ARG A 80 17.40 1.63 11.82
CA ARG A 80 17.97 1.17 10.55
C ARG A 80 17.91 2.20 9.40
N LEU A 81 17.57 3.45 9.67
CA LEU A 81 17.55 4.50 8.63
C LEU A 81 18.89 4.68 7.92
N ASP A 82 20.03 4.49 8.63
CA ASP A 82 21.34 4.58 8.01
C ASP A 82 21.61 3.44 7.03
N TYR A 83 21.10 2.24 7.31
CA TYR A 83 21.14 1.10 6.38
C TYR A 83 20.34 1.43 5.11
N ILE A 84 19.09 1.89 5.27
CA ILE A 84 18.20 2.22 4.15
C ILE A 84 18.81 3.34 3.29
N GLN A 85 19.30 4.42 3.92
CA GLN A 85 19.99 5.50 3.22
C GLN A 85 21.26 5.01 2.52
N GLY A 86 22.01 4.10 3.15
CA GLY A 86 23.25 3.54 2.60
C GLY A 86 23.05 2.74 1.31
N LEU A 87 21.84 2.29 1.02
CA LEU A 87 21.47 1.67 -0.26
C LEU A 87 21.32 2.70 -1.40
N GLY A 88 21.41 4.01 -1.10
CA GLY A 88 21.17 5.08 -2.06
C GLY A 88 19.69 5.42 -2.23
N THR A 89 18.80 4.91 -1.37
CA THR A 89 17.38 5.23 -1.40
C THR A 89 17.13 6.62 -0.82
N THR A 90 16.15 7.33 -1.37
CA THR A 90 15.84 8.73 -1.06
C THR A 90 14.45 8.91 -0.48
N ALA A 91 13.63 7.86 -0.53
CA ALA A 91 12.28 7.83 0.04
C ALA A 91 11.99 6.47 0.68
N ILE A 92 11.14 6.46 1.70
CA ILE A 92 10.65 5.25 2.36
C ILE A 92 9.15 5.19 2.17
N TRP A 93 8.64 4.08 1.62
CA TRP A 93 7.25 3.69 1.66
C TRP A 93 7.13 2.52 2.62
N PHE A 94 6.28 2.60 3.61
CA PHE A 94 6.01 1.51 4.55
C PHE A 94 4.53 1.09 4.45
N ALA A 95 4.28 -0.21 4.66
CA ALA A 95 2.94 -0.76 4.76
C ALA A 95 2.14 -0.04 5.86
N PRO A 96 0.79 -0.05 5.82
CA PRO A 96 -0.02 0.75 6.74
C PRO A 96 0.32 0.49 8.21
N ILE A 97 0.37 1.57 8.99
CA ILE A 97 0.69 1.52 10.43
C ILE A 97 -0.49 1.91 11.32
N PHE A 98 -1.68 2.09 10.74
CA PHE A 98 -2.89 2.39 11.50
C PHE A 98 -3.24 1.26 12.46
N LYS A 99 -3.97 1.59 13.54
CA LYS A 99 -4.42 0.56 14.47
C LYS A 99 -5.39 -0.40 13.79
N ASN A 100 -5.03 -1.67 13.78
CA ASN A 100 -5.77 -2.75 13.15
C ASN A 100 -6.66 -3.52 14.14
N LYS A 101 -7.60 -4.29 13.61
CA LYS A 101 -8.16 -5.43 14.33
C LYS A 101 -7.03 -6.45 14.51
N PRO A 102 -6.67 -6.83 15.74
CA PRO A 102 -5.45 -7.60 15.98
C PRO A 102 -5.42 -8.95 15.27
N VAL A 103 -6.56 -9.66 15.29
CA VAL A 103 -6.73 -10.97 14.66
C VAL A 103 -8.10 -11.05 13.99
N GLN A 104 -8.14 -11.62 12.79
CA GLN A 104 -9.36 -11.94 12.03
C GLN A 104 -9.27 -13.36 11.45
N GLY A 105 -10.38 -13.86 10.93
CA GLY A 105 -10.51 -15.18 10.31
C GLY A 105 -11.29 -16.16 11.15
N GLY A 106 -11.92 -17.12 10.48
CA GLY A 106 -12.63 -18.22 11.13
C GLY A 106 -11.69 -19.28 11.73
N PRO A 107 -12.20 -20.24 12.51
CA PRO A 107 -11.40 -21.28 13.16
C PRO A 107 -10.45 -22.00 12.20
N GLY A 108 -9.13 -21.96 12.49
CA GLY A 108 -8.07 -22.56 11.68
C GLY A 108 -7.65 -21.72 10.46
N GLN A 109 -8.22 -20.53 10.28
CA GLN A 109 -7.87 -19.56 9.25
C GLN A 109 -7.51 -18.20 9.87
N GLU A 110 -7.23 -18.17 11.17
CA GLU A 110 -6.91 -16.94 11.88
C GLU A 110 -5.57 -16.36 11.41
N SER A 111 -5.56 -15.06 11.23
CA SER A 111 -4.37 -14.28 10.90
C SER A 111 -4.40 -12.95 11.65
N ALA A 112 -3.24 -12.34 11.84
CA ALA A 112 -3.10 -11.05 12.52
C ALA A 112 -3.00 -9.90 11.53
N GLY A 113 -3.31 -8.68 12.00
CA GLY A 113 -3.24 -7.45 11.22
C GLY A 113 -1.84 -6.88 11.02
N TYR A 114 -0.79 -7.71 11.04
CA TYR A 114 0.62 -7.29 10.94
C TYR A 114 0.96 -6.51 9.67
N HIS A 115 0.18 -6.73 8.62
CA HIS A 115 0.32 -6.04 7.32
C HIS A 115 -0.32 -4.65 7.31
N GLY A 116 -1.16 -4.30 8.29
CA GLY A 116 -1.74 -2.98 8.46
C GLY A 116 -3.05 -2.70 7.72
N TYR A 117 -3.61 -3.64 6.93
CA TYR A 117 -4.77 -3.39 6.07
C TYR A 117 -6.14 -3.59 6.75
N TRP A 118 -6.21 -4.03 8.00
CA TRP A 118 -7.46 -4.27 8.75
C TRP A 118 -7.76 -3.15 9.74
N VAL A 119 -7.91 -1.94 9.22
CA VAL A 119 -7.93 -0.71 10.02
C VAL A 119 -9.20 -0.56 10.83
N ASN A 120 -9.04 -0.44 12.15
CA ASN A 120 -10.07 -0.04 13.10
C ASN A 120 -9.97 1.45 13.46
N ASP A 121 -8.75 1.96 13.69
CA ASP A 121 -8.54 3.37 14.03
C ASP A 121 -7.63 4.04 13.01
N PHE A 122 -8.20 4.89 12.18
CA PHE A 122 -7.51 5.67 11.15
C PHE A 122 -6.75 6.89 11.69
N THR A 123 -6.76 7.14 13.01
CA THR A 123 -6.17 8.33 13.64
C THR A 123 -4.94 8.05 14.49
N SER A 124 -4.65 6.78 14.72
CA SER A 124 -3.59 6.31 15.61
C SER A 124 -2.73 5.24 14.96
N VAL A 125 -1.44 5.26 15.29
CA VAL A 125 -0.52 4.17 15.01
C VAL A 125 -0.95 2.93 15.81
N ASP A 126 -0.82 1.75 15.21
CA ASP A 126 -1.06 0.48 15.91
C ASP A 126 -0.06 0.31 17.05
N PRO A 127 -0.54 -0.05 18.26
CA PRO A 127 0.35 -0.25 19.40
C PRO A 127 1.45 -1.32 19.21
N HIS A 128 1.30 -2.25 18.25
CA HIS A 128 2.37 -3.18 17.89
C HIS A 128 3.53 -2.48 17.17
N PHE A 129 3.26 -1.40 16.46
CA PHE A 129 4.27 -0.61 15.75
C PHE A 129 4.80 0.56 16.58
N GLY A 130 4.09 0.96 17.64
CA GLY A 130 4.46 2.09 18.48
C GLY A 130 3.34 3.11 18.67
N THR A 131 3.71 4.38 18.69
CA THR A 131 2.82 5.51 18.98
C THR A 131 2.89 6.59 17.89
N ASN A 132 1.90 7.49 17.89
CA ASN A 132 1.93 8.68 17.03
C ASN A 132 3.17 9.56 17.27
N ALA A 133 3.69 9.61 18.50
CA ALA A 133 4.90 10.37 18.82
C ALA A 133 6.16 9.71 18.21
N GLU A 134 6.25 8.39 18.27
CA GLU A 134 7.34 7.63 17.63
C GLU A 134 7.27 7.74 16.11
N PHE A 135 6.07 7.73 15.52
CA PHE A 135 5.92 7.98 14.09
C PHE A 135 6.41 9.39 13.71
N LYS A 136 6.05 10.41 14.48
CA LYS A 136 6.59 11.77 14.24
C LYS A 136 8.12 11.80 14.35
N ALA A 137 8.68 11.13 15.33
CA ALA A 137 10.13 11.04 15.48
C ALA A 137 10.80 10.30 14.30
N PHE A 138 10.18 9.24 13.78
CA PHE A 138 10.63 8.53 12.59
C PHE A 138 10.64 9.47 11.36
N VAL A 139 9.53 10.17 11.09
CA VAL A 139 9.43 11.12 9.98
C VAL A 139 10.52 12.19 10.09
N ASP A 140 10.71 12.79 11.29
CA ASP A 140 11.74 13.80 11.51
C ASP A 140 13.16 13.24 11.31
N ALA A 141 13.40 12.00 11.72
CA ALA A 141 14.69 11.33 11.54
C ALA A 141 14.99 11.01 10.06
N ALA A 142 13.97 10.61 9.29
CA ALA A 142 14.07 10.41 7.84
C ALA A 142 14.35 11.73 7.12
N HIS A 143 13.58 12.78 7.41
CA HIS A 143 13.77 14.11 6.83
C HIS A 143 15.15 14.68 7.13
N LYS A 144 15.65 14.50 8.36
CA LYS A 144 17.04 14.93 8.72
C LYS A 144 18.10 14.26 7.85
N ARG A 145 17.82 13.09 7.32
CA ARG A 145 18.68 12.35 6.38
C ARG A 145 18.42 12.69 4.91
N GLY A 146 17.51 13.62 4.63
CA GLY A 146 17.09 13.96 3.28
C GLY A 146 16.20 12.89 2.62
N MET A 147 15.55 12.04 3.39
CA MET A 147 14.67 10.99 2.89
C MET A 147 13.20 11.39 3.03
N LYS A 148 12.41 11.26 1.95
CA LYS A 148 10.95 11.42 1.98
C LYS A 148 10.26 10.22 2.65
N VAL A 149 9.05 10.47 3.13
CA VAL A 149 8.23 9.45 3.81
C VAL A 149 6.88 9.35 3.11
N TYR A 150 6.61 8.19 2.53
CA TYR A 150 5.33 7.87 1.87
C TYR A 150 4.53 6.89 2.71
N MET A 151 3.30 7.29 3.02
CA MET A 151 2.40 6.52 3.87
C MET A 151 1.44 5.69 3.02
N ASP A 152 1.31 4.42 3.35
CA ASP A 152 0.29 3.55 2.75
C ASP A 152 -1.06 3.82 3.41
N ILE A 153 -2.10 4.09 2.59
CA ILE A 153 -3.43 4.47 3.07
C ILE A 153 -4.53 3.63 2.43
N ILE A 154 -5.61 3.41 3.19
CA ILE A 154 -6.77 2.63 2.78
C ILE A 154 -8.01 3.51 2.79
N ALA A 155 -8.79 3.54 1.69
CA ALA A 155 -10.07 4.25 1.61
C ALA A 155 -11.23 3.35 1.14
N ASN A 156 -10.93 2.17 0.63
CA ASN A 156 -11.92 1.22 0.13
C ASN A 156 -12.70 0.53 1.25
N HIS A 157 -12.05 0.20 2.36
CA HIS A 157 -12.62 -0.64 3.41
C HIS A 157 -12.09 -0.27 4.80
N SER A 158 -12.71 -0.84 5.82
CA SER A 158 -12.20 -0.92 7.19
C SER A 158 -12.15 -2.38 7.64
N ALA A 159 -11.68 -2.66 8.86
CA ALA A 159 -11.70 -4.01 9.42
C ALA A 159 -13.10 -4.63 9.38
N ASP A 160 -13.15 -5.97 9.26
CA ASP A 160 -14.38 -6.77 9.33
C ASP A 160 -15.02 -6.65 10.72
N VAL A 161 -16.06 -5.85 10.82
CA VAL A 161 -16.88 -5.61 12.03
C VAL A 161 -18.36 -5.82 11.74
N ILE A 162 -18.83 -5.45 10.53
CA ILE A 162 -20.22 -5.58 10.14
C ILE A 162 -20.46 -7.01 9.63
N GLN A 163 -21.38 -7.72 10.27
CA GLN A 163 -21.79 -9.07 9.90
C GLN A 163 -23.16 -9.04 9.24
N TYR A 164 -23.51 -10.09 8.50
CA TYR A 164 -24.83 -10.23 7.88
C TYR A 164 -25.59 -11.40 8.48
N LYS A 165 -26.86 -11.19 8.85
CA LYS A 165 -27.70 -12.24 9.47
C LYS A 165 -27.88 -13.46 8.57
N GLU A 166 -27.89 -13.26 7.26
CA GLU A 166 -28.15 -14.29 6.27
C GLU A 166 -26.96 -15.23 6.04
N CYS A 167 -25.74 -14.81 6.39
CA CYS A 167 -24.51 -15.58 6.18
C CYS A 167 -23.50 -15.43 7.35
N PRO A 168 -23.88 -15.77 8.59
CA PRO A 168 -23.09 -15.45 9.78
C PRO A 168 -21.78 -16.26 9.90
N THR A 169 -21.58 -17.28 9.10
CA THR A 169 -20.42 -18.19 9.19
C THR A 169 -19.76 -18.48 7.84
N SER A 170 -20.19 -17.80 6.79
CA SER A 170 -19.66 -17.98 5.43
C SER A 170 -19.58 -16.67 4.70
N ALA A 171 -18.73 -16.61 3.67
CA ALA A 171 -18.69 -15.50 2.74
C ALA A 171 -20.07 -15.19 2.16
N CYS A 172 -20.44 -13.92 2.10
CA CYS A 172 -21.74 -13.49 1.60
C CYS A 172 -21.62 -13.18 0.11
N VAL A 173 -22.37 -13.88 -0.72
CA VAL A 173 -22.39 -13.65 -2.17
C VAL A 173 -22.81 -12.22 -2.47
N TYR A 174 -22.13 -11.54 -3.40
CA TYR A 174 -22.49 -10.19 -3.80
C TYR A 174 -23.90 -10.08 -4.32
N ARG A 175 -24.69 -9.13 -3.81
CA ARG A 175 -26.08 -8.83 -4.20
C ARG A 175 -26.14 -7.50 -4.95
N ASN A 176 -26.29 -7.58 -6.28
CA ASN A 176 -26.27 -6.43 -7.18
C ASN A 176 -27.48 -5.51 -7.01
N ARG A 177 -27.37 -4.25 -7.50
CA ARG A 177 -28.42 -3.23 -7.34
C ARG A 177 -29.66 -3.49 -8.17
N ALA A 178 -29.57 -4.24 -9.28
CA ALA A 178 -30.71 -4.54 -10.13
C ALA A 178 -31.68 -5.50 -9.44
N ASP A 179 -31.15 -6.54 -8.79
CA ASP A 179 -31.96 -7.54 -8.08
C ASP A 179 -32.32 -7.11 -6.66
N TYR A 180 -31.44 -6.30 -6.04
CA TYR A 180 -31.59 -5.80 -4.66
C TYR A 180 -31.51 -4.26 -4.62
N PRO A 181 -32.56 -3.57 -5.12
CA PRO A 181 -32.59 -2.12 -5.17
C PRO A 181 -32.71 -1.49 -3.78
N TYR A 182 -32.14 -0.31 -3.59
CA TYR A 182 -32.20 0.45 -2.33
C TYR A 182 -33.61 0.72 -1.82
N SER A 183 -34.62 0.65 -2.68
CA SER A 183 -36.02 0.95 -2.37
C SER A 183 -36.82 -0.23 -1.80
N ARG A 184 -36.22 -1.41 -1.69
CA ARG A 184 -36.90 -2.61 -1.17
C ARG A 184 -36.02 -3.39 -0.22
N ARG A 185 -36.59 -3.89 0.86
CA ARG A 185 -35.92 -4.78 1.81
C ARG A 185 -35.76 -6.18 1.19
N ALA A 186 -34.56 -6.76 1.32
CA ALA A 186 -34.24 -8.06 0.74
C ALA A 186 -35.00 -9.23 1.41
N SER A 187 -35.34 -9.11 2.70
CA SER A 187 -35.93 -10.17 3.51
C SER A 187 -37.44 -10.40 3.24
N ASP A 188 -38.19 -9.34 2.89
CA ASP A 188 -39.66 -9.40 2.78
C ASP A 188 -40.23 -8.51 1.65
N GLY A 189 -39.40 -7.85 0.87
CA GLY A 189 -39.79 -6.98 -0.24
C GLY A 189 -40.47 -5.66 0.17
N ALA A 190 -40.52 -5.34 1.47
CA ALA A 190 -41.12 -4.11 1.96
C ALA A 190 -40.45 -2.88 1.36
N ALA A 191 -41.24 -1.82 1.07
CA ALA A 191 -40.72 -0.57 0.58
C ALA A 191 -39.92 0.14 1.70
N ILE A 192 -38.69 0.52 1.37
CA ILE A 192 -37.77 1.26 2.26
C ILE A 192 -37.16 2.44 1.52
N ASN A 193 -36.52 3.35 2.22
CA ASN A 193 -35.81 4.51 1.67
C ASN A 193 -36.66 5.34 0.69
N PRO A 194 -37.84 5.81 1.07
CA PRO A 194 -38.68 6.59 0.19
C PRO A 194 -37.97 7.86 -0.24
N SER A 195 -38.05 8.16 -1.55
CA SER A 195 -37.42 9.33 -2.17
C SER A 195 -35.89 9.30 -2.28
N PHE A 196 -35.21 8.23 -1.93
CA PHE A 196 -33.80 8.05 -2.31
C PHE A 196 -33.71 7.83 -3.82
N GLU A 197 -32.97 8.68 -4.51
CA GLU A 197 -32.90 8.74 -5.98
C GLU A 197 -31.81 7.82 -6.58
N GLY A 198 -31.18 7.01 -5.72
CA GLY A 198 -30.06 6.13 -6.09
C GLY A 198 -28.70 6.79 -5.84
N ASP A 199 -27.67 5.97 -5.87
CA ASP A 199 -26.28 6.34 -5.57
C ASP A 199 -25.59 7.18 -6.66
N SER A 200 -26.17 7.25 -7.86
CA SER A 200 -25.71 8.15 -8.91
C SER A 200 -26.00 9.63 -8.66
N VAL A 201 -26.94 9.95 -7.74
CA VAL A 201 -27.23 11.30 -7.31
C VAL A 201 -26.41 11.58 -6.03
N GLN A 202 -25.17 11.99 -6.21
CA GLN A 202 -24.15 12.09 -5.16
C GLN A 202 -24.23 13.42 -4.41
N THR A 203 -25.38 13.69 -3.80
CA THR A 203 -25.58 14.85 -2.93
C THR A 203 -25.87 14.43 -1.49
N ALA A 204 -25.46 15.25 -0.53
CA ALA A 204 -25.71 14.99 0.89
C ALA A 204 -27.22 14.88 1.19
N GLU A 205 -28.06 15.69 0.52
CA GLU A 205 -29.50 15.67 0.65
C GLU A 205 -30.12 14.36 0.17
N ASN A 206 -29.59 13.79 -0.91
CA ASN A 206 -30.07 12.49 -1.41
C ASN A 206 -29.64 11.36 -0.48
N PHE A 207 -28.38 11.30 -0.10
CA PHE A 207 -27.87 10.24 0.80
C PHE A 207 -28.48 10.32 2.22
N ALA A 208 -28.95 11.49 2.68
CA ALA A 208 -29.70 11.60 3.93
C ALA A 208 -31.03 10.83 3.91
N LYS A 209 -31.56 10.49 2.74
CA LYS A 209 -32.79 9.69 2.56
C LYS A 209 -32.53 8.18 2.64
N LEU A 210 -31.25 7.74 2.56
CA LEU A 210 -30.84 6.35 2.69
C LEU A 210 -30.69 6.01 4.18
N THR A 211 -31.77 5.54 4.80
CA THR A 211 -31.88 5.35 6.26
C THR A 211 -32.05 3.89 6.69
N ASP A 212 -32.58 3.04 5.83
CA ASP A 212 -32.72 1.60 6.05
C ASP A 212 -31.73 0.83 5.16
N MET A 213 -30.73 0.20 5.79
CA MET A 213 -29.64 -0.51 5.11
C MET A 213 -29.95 -1.98 4.80
N ASN A 214 -31.20 -2.43 4.98
CA ASN A 214 -31.60 -3.82 4.75
C ASN A 214 -31.97 -4.14 3.28
N PHE A 215 -31.48 -3.38 2.33
CA PHE A 215 -31.80 -3.55 0.90
C PHE A 215 -31.15 -4.78 0.27
N ALA A 216 -29.94 -5.12 0.63
CA ALA A 216 -29.25 -6.33 0.14
C ALA A 216 -29.18 -7.41 1.23
N TYR A 217 -28.54 -7.12 2.34
CA TYR A 217 -28.44 -7.97 3.52
C TYR A 217 -28.98 -7.27 4.75
N THR A 218 -29.12 -8.00 5.86
CA THR A 218 -29.43 -7.44 7.17
C THR A 218 -28.13 -7.23 7.95
N PRO A 219 -27.52 -6.03 7.90
CA PRO A 219 -26.24 -5.76 8.58
C PRO A 219 -26.44 -5.75 10.10
N VAL A 220 -25.47 -6.32 10.81
CA VAL A 220 -25.44 -6.41 12.28
C VAL A 220 -24.04 -6.15 12.77
N VAL A 221 -23.91 -5.29 13.76
CA VAL A 221 -22.64 -5.12 14.50
C VAL A 221 -22.68 -6.03 15.72
N PRO A 222 -21.70 -6.92 15.92
CA PRO A 222 -21.62 -7.78 17.10
C PRO A 222 -21.57 -6.99 18.40
N LYS A 223 -22.19 -7.56 19.44
CA LYS A 223 -22.17 -6.93 20.77
C LYS A 223 -20.72 -6.73 21.27
N GLY A 224 -20.42 -5.50 21.63
CA GLY A 224 -19.09 -5.06 22.09
C GLY A 224 -18.21 -4.46 20.99
N GLU A 225 -18.60 -4.54 19.71
CA GLU A 225 -17.90 -3.93 18.59
C GLU A 225 -18.57 -2.64 18.07
N GLU A 226 -19.61 -2.17 18.73
CA GLU A 226 -20.40 -0.98 18.29
C GLU A 226 -19.59 0.32 18.24
N LYS A 227 -18.40 0.33 18.84
CA LYS A 227 -17.46 1.46 18.89
C LYS A 227 -16.04 1.04 18.47
N ALA A 228 -15.92 -0.01 17.69
CA ALA A 228 -14.61 -0.55 17.29
C ALA A 228 -13.85 0.38 16.33
N LYS A 229 -14.58 1.20 15.56
CA LYS A 229 -13.97 2.05 14.52
C LYS A 229 -13.79 3.49 14.98
N VAL A 230 -12.66 4.09 14.61
CA VAL A 230 -12.28 5.48 14.89
C VAL A 230 -11.83 6.14 13.57
N PRO A 231 -12.36 7.33 13.23
CA PRO A 231 -13.29 8.19 13.98
C PRO A 231 -14.67 7.57 14.18
N ALA A 232 -15.38 8.04 15.23
CA ALA A 232 -16.65 7.45 15.68
C ALA A 232 -17.74 7.39 14.59
N TRP A 233 -17.68 8.24 13.57
CA TRP A 233 -18.65 8.23 12.46
C TRP A 233 -18.58 6.93 11.66
N LEU A 234 -17.43 6.26 11.58
CA LEU A 234 -17.27 4.98 10.89
C LEU A 234 -18.02 3.81 11.54
N ASN A 235 -18.57 3.97 12.75
CA ASN A 235 -19.40 2.94 13.38
C ASN A 235 -20.86 2.93 12.87
N ASP A 236 -21.24 3.88 12.02
CA ASP A 236 -22.58 3.93 11.45
C ASP A 236 -22.66 3.10 10.17
N ILE A 237 -23.48 2.04 10.19
CA ILE A 237 -23.65 1.11 9.07
C ILE A 237 -24.14 1.78 7.78
N ARG A 238 -24.65 3.01 7.84
CA ARG A 238 -25.09 3.78 6.67
C ARG A 238 -23.95 4.23 5.74
N TRP A 239 -22.72 4.13 6.20
CA TRP A 239 -21.54 4.51 5.41
C TRP A 239 -20.90 3.32 4.68
N TYR A 240 -21.59 2.17 4.65
CA TYR A 240 -21.09 0.93 4.04
C TYR A 240 -22.09 0.39 3.01
N HIS A 241 -21.57 -0.28 1.99
CA HIS A 241 -22.42 -0.80 0.89
C HIS A 241 -23.36 -1.90 1.34
N ASN A 242 -22.97 -2.74 2.31
CA ASN A 242 -23.78 -3.82 2.87
C ASN A 242 -24.34 -4.79 1.80
N ARG A 243 -23.52 -5.14 0.78
CA ARG A 243 -23.93 -5.95 -0.38
C ARG A 243 -23.25 -7.32 -0.48
N GLY A 244 -22.41 -7.69 0.49
CA GLY A 244 -21.62 -8.93 0.47
C GLY A 244 -20.32 -8.81 -0.32
N ASP A 245 -19.59 -9.93 -0.43
CA ASP A 245 -18.22 -9.97 -0.88
C ASP A 245 -18.03 -9.64 -2.36
N SER A 246 -17.06 -8.80 -2.65
CA SER A 246 -16.64 -8.46 -4.01
C SER A 246 -16.15 -9.69 -4.79
N THR A 247 -16.52 -9.75 -6.05
CA THR A 247 -15.90 -10.66 -7.04
C THR A 247 -14.75 -10.00 -7.81
N PHE A 248 -14.33 -8.81 -7.40
CA PHE A 248 -13.28 -7.99 -8.00
C PHE A 248 -13.53 -7.56 -9.45
N SER A 249 -14.76 -7.68 -9.92
CA SER A 249 -15.16 -7.34 -11.29
C SER A 249 -16.54 -6.70 -11.36
N GLY A 250 -16.78 -5.91 -12.40
CA GLY A 250 -18.05 -5.24 -12.63
C GLY A 250 -18.47 -4.37 -11.43
N GLU A 251 -19.78 -4.32 -11.14
CA GLU A 251 -20.35 -3.53 -10.05
C GLU A 251 -19.76 -3.90 -8.68
N SER A 252 -19.52 -5.19 -8.43
CA SER A 252 -19.00 -5.66 -7.14
C SER A 252 -17.61 -5.15 -6.83
N SER A 253 -16.84 -4.74 -7.85
CA SER A 253 -15.46 -4.23 -7.68
C SER A 253 -15.42 -2.97 -6.79
N THR A 254 -16.43 -2.12 -6.87
CA THR A 254 -16.53 -0.87 -6.10
C THR A 254 -17.61 -0.88 -5.03
N MET A 255 -18.49 -1.89 -5.03
CA MET A 255 -19.67 -1.94 -4.17
C MET A 255 -19.67 -3.14 -3.21
N GLY A 256 -18.72 -4.06 -3.32
CA GLY A 256 -18.64 -5.25 -2.49
C GLY A 256 -17.62 -5.13 -1.38
N ASP A 257 -17.79 -5.95 -0.35
CA ASP A 257 -16.83 -6.09 0.74
C ASP A 257 -15.53 -6.71 0.22
N PHE A 258 -14.39 -6.21 0.65
CA PHE A 258 -13.08 -6.64 0.15
C PHE A 258 -12.59 -7.84 0.96
N VAL A 259 -12.86 -9.06 0.51
CA VAL A 259 -12.48 -10.30 1.23
C VAL A 259 -13.05 -10.29 2.67
N GLY A 260 -14.33 -9.94 2.81
CA GLY A 260 -15.00 -9.83 4.11
C GLY A 260 -14.72 -8.55 4.90
N LEU A 261 -13.82 -7.67 4.44
CA LEU A 261 -13.60 -6.35 5.05
C LEU A 261 -14.74 -5.40 4.69
N ASP A 262 -15.19 -4.59 5.65
CA ASP A 262 -16.36 -3.73 5.50
C ASP A 262 -16.14 -2.68 4.40
N GLY A 263 -16.77 -2.86 3.24
CA GLY A 263 -16.68 -2.00 2.06
C GLY A 263 -17.36 -0.65 2.29
N VAL A 264 -16.58 0.44 2.25
CA VAL A 264 -17.07 1.80 2.54
C VAL A 264 -17.79 2.38 1.32
N MET A 265 -18.93 3.06 1.53
CA MET A 265 -19.73 3.70 0.49
C MET A 265 -19.02 4.97 -0.05
N THR A 266 -18.04 4.75 -0.94
CA THR A 266 -17.10 5.79 -1.39
C THR A 266 -17.72 6.82 -2.33
N GLU A 267 -18.91 6.58 -2.89
CA GLU A 267 -19.72 7.54 -3.64
C GLU A 267 -20.48 8.52 -2.76
N ASN A 268 -20.54 8.27 -1.45
CA ASN A 268 -21.26 9.11 -0.50
C ASN A 268 -20.43 10.35 -0.10
N PRO A 269 -20.93 11.59 -0.31
CA PRO A 269 -20.19 12.81 0.03
C PRO A 269 -19.72 12.88 1.48
N ARG A 270 -20.49 12.34 2.44
CA ARG A 270 -20.11 12.28 3.86
C ARG A 270 -18.86 11.41 4.08
N VAL A 271 -18.75 10.33 3.34
CA VAL A 271 -17.58 9.42 3.39
C VAL A 271 -16.36 10.10 2.79
N ILE A 272 -16.53 10.74 1.63
CA ILE A 272 -15.46 11.51 0.96
C ILE A 272 -14.87 12.56 1.90
N GLU A 273 -15.73 13.41 2.49
CA GLU A 273 -15.31 14.43 3.46
C GLU A 273 -14.61 13.82 4.69
N GLY A 274 -15.11 12.68 5.16
CA GLY A 274 -14.55 11.97 6.29
C GLY A 274 -13.11 11.53 6.05
N PHE A 275 -12.83 10.92 4.89
CA PHE A 275 -11.49 10.49 4.54
C PHE A 275 -10.56 11.65 4.18
N ILE A 276 -11.06 12.70 3.53
CA ILE A 276 -10.29 13.94 3.30
C ILE A 276 -9.81 14.51 4.65
N LYS A 277 -10.69 14.52 5.66
CA LYS A 277 -10.31 14.96 7.00
C LYS A 277 -9.27 14.04 7.64
N ILE A 278 -9.49 12.72 7.63
CA ILE A 278 -8.58 11.73 8.21
C ILE A 278 -7.17 11.91 7.65
N TYR A 279 -7.00 11.78 6.34
CA TYR A 279 -5.68 11.79 5.72
C TYR A 279 -5.05 13.19 5.65
N GLY A 280 -5.88 14.22 5.55
CA GLY A 280 -5.42 15.58 5.72
C GLY A 280 -4.82 15.86 7.11
N ASP A 281 -5.42 15.30 8.18
CA ASP A 281 -4.87 15.43 9.53
C ASP A 281 -3.50 14.72 9.68
N TRP A 282 -3.25 13.62 8.94
CA TRP A 282 -1.93 12.98 8.90
C TRP A 282 -0.88 13.86 8.21
N ILE A 283 -1.21 14.51 7.10
CA ILE A 283 -0.33 15.50 6.46
C ILE A 283 0.01 16.62 7.45
N ASP A 284 -1.00 17.18 8.12
CA ASP A 284 -0.83 18.31 9.02
C ASP A 284 0.01 18.02 10.25
N ARG A 285 -0.20 16.85 10.85
CA ARG A 285 0.44 16.44 12.10
C ARG A 285 1.86 15.95 11.91
N PHE A 286 2.11 15.22 10.84
CA PHE A 286 3.37 14.51 10.68
C PHE A 286 4.25 15.07 9.56
N GLY A 287 3.67 15.76 8.57
CA GLY A 287 4.42 16.35 7.47
C GLY A 287 5.01 15.30 6.53
N ILE A 288 4.29 14.19 6.32
CA ILE A 288 4.62 13.15 5.34
C ILE A 288 4.65 13.71 3.92
N ASP A 289 5.31 13.05 2.99
CA ASP A 289 5.63 13.58 1.66
C ASP A 289 4.85 12.90 0.53
N GLY A 290 3.98 11.95 0.84
CA GLY A 290 3.15 11.28 -0.16
C GLY A 290 2.29 10.15 0.39
N PHE A 291 1.41 9.63 -0.49
CA PHE A 291 0.57 8.47 -0.22
C PHE A 291 0.75 7.39 -1.29
N ARG A 292 0.92 6.16 -0.85
CA ARG A 292 0.50 5.00 -1.63
C ARG A 292 -0.94 4.70 -1.26
N VAL A 293 -1.80 4.53 -2.24
CA VAL A 293 -3.23 4.28 -2.02
C VAL A 293 -3.54 2.83 -2.33
N ASP A 294 -3.92 2.09 -1.28
CA ASP A 294 -4.31 0.70 -1.35
C ASP A 294 -5.59 0.51 -2.18
N THR A 295 -5.63 -0.58 -2.98
CA THR A 295 -6.82 -1.01 -3.70
C THR A 295 -7.57 0.11 -4.45
N ALA A 296 -6.85 1.09 -5.01
CA ALA A 296 -7.42 2.31 -5.59
C ALA A 296 -8.46 2.04 -6.71
N ARG A 297 -8.31 0.93 -7.46
CA ARG A 297 -9.27 0.51 -8.49
C ARG A 297 -10.63 0.07 -7.95
N HIS A 298 -10.73 -0.19 -6.64
CA HIS A 298 -11.94 -0.68 -5.98
C HIS A 298 -12.75 0.42 -5.29
N VAL A 299 -12.37 1.68 -5.53
CA VAL A 299 -13.02 2.88 -5.03
C VAL A 299 -13.64 3.64 -6.19
N ASN A 300 -14.80 4.25 -5.95
CA ASN A 300 -15.50 5.01 -6.99
C ASN A 300 -14.67 6.20 -7.49
N PRO A 301 -14.64 6.49 -8.82
CA PRO A 301 -13.85 7.58 -9.39
C PRO A 301 -14.11 8.95 -8.76
N GLU A 302 -15.35 9.22 -8.40
CA GLU A 302 -15.78 10.50 -7.80
C GLU A 302 -15.11 10.76 -6.45
N PHE A 303 -14.84 9.71 -5.69
CA PHE A 303 -14.05 9.81 -4.47
C PHE A 303 -12.67 10.38 -4.77
N TRP A 304 -11.96 9.79 -5.73
CA TRP A 304 -10.60 10.21 -6.07
C TRP A 304 -10.55 11.60 -6.68
N GLN A 305 -11.54 11.95 -7.52
CA GLN A 305 -11.67 13.27 -8.13
C GLN A 305 -11.82 14.39 -7.10
N ALA A 306 -12.38 14.08 -5.91
CA ALA A 306 -12.46 15.00 -4.80
C ALA A 306 -11.26 14.89 -3.84
N PHE A 307 -10.84 13.67 -3.51
CA PHE A 307 -9.80 13.40 -2.52
C PHE A 307 -8.41 13.84 -2.98
N VAL A 308 -8.00 13.46 -4.21
CA VAL A 308 -6.62 13.70 -4.70
C VAL A 308 -6.31 15.20 -4.74
N PRO A 309 -7.13 16.06 -5.37
CA PRO A 309 -6.88 17.51 -5.34
C PRO A 309 -6.84 18.08 -3.92
N ALA A 310 -7.76 17.65 -3.04
CA ALA A 310 -7.80 18.12 -1.65
C ALA A 310 -6.50 17.80 -0.88
N MET A 311 -5.92 16.61 -1.09
CA MET A 311 -4.66 16.24 -0.46
C MET A 311 -3.47 17.03 -1.03
N LEU A 312 -3.41 17.20 -2.35
CA LEU A 312 -2.35 17.98 -3.01
C LEU A 312 -2.38 19.45 -2.57
N ASP A 313 -3.56 20.07 -2.51
CA ASP A 313 -3.72 21.46 -2.05
C ASP A 313 -3.31 21.60 -0.60
N ARG A 314 -3.70 20.65 0.25
CA ARG A 314 -3.34 20.66 1.68
C ARG A 314 -1.84 20.49 1.89
N ALA A 315 -1.20 19.56 1.17
CA ALA A 315 0.23 19.36 1.21
C ALA A 315 0.99 20.60 0.72
N LYS A 316 0.54 21.20 -0.39
CA LYS A 316 1.10 22.45 -0.91
C LYS A 316 1.02 23.58 0.10
N ALA A 317 -0.12 23.73 0.79
CA ALA A 317 -0.30 24.71 1.85
C ALA A 317 0.64 24.50 3.05
N LYS A 318 1.11 23.26 3.26
CA LYS A 318 2.12 22.87 4.26
C LYS A 318 3.57 22.98 3.78
N GLY A 319 3.79 23.51 2.59
CA GLY A 319 5.14 23.62 2.01
C GLY A 319 5.70 22.30 1.50
N ILE A 320 4.81 21.41 1.03
CA ILE A 320 5.16 20.12 0.41
C ILE A 320 4.64 20.13 -1.03
N PRO A 321 5.26 20.90 -1.96
CA PRO A 321 4.72 21.11 -3.31
C PRO A 321 4.75 19.85 -4.18
N ASN A 322 5.70 18.94 -3.92
CA ASN A 322 5.89 17.70 -4.67
C ASN A 322 5.39 16.49 -3.89
N PHE A 323 4.22 16.64 -3.23
CA PHE A 323 3.54 15.54 -2.54
C PHE A 323 3.14 14.46 -3.56
N HIS A 324 3.66 13.25 -3.40
CA HIS A 324 3.48 12.18 -4.38
C HIS A 324 2.33 11.25 -3.98
N ILE A 325 1.26 11.20 -4.78
CA ILE A 325 0.14 10.25 -4.59
C ILE A 325 0.17 9.25 -5.73
N PHE A 326 0.24 7.97 -5.40
CA PHE A 326 0.20 6.89 -6.38
C PHE A 326 -0.74 5.76 -5.95
N GLY A 327 -1.63 5.38 -6.88
CA GLY A 327 -2.66 4.36 -6.63
C GLY A 327 -2.20 2.96 -6.97
N GLU A 328 -2.62 1.99 -6.18
CA GLU A 328 -2.48 0.59 -6.54
C GLU A 328 -3.62 0.17 -7.48
N ILE A 329 -3.24 -0.23 -8.70
CA ILE A 329 -4.14 -0.74 -9.73
C ILE A 329 -3.68 -2.15 -10.10
N GLY A 330 -3.97 -3.11 -9.22
CA GLY A 330 -3.53 -4.49 -9.39
C GLY A 330 -4.24 -5.25 -10.52
N GLY A 331 -3.63 -6.36 -10.97
CA GLY A 331 -4.25 -7.29 -11.91
C GLY A 331 -4.33 -6.83 -13.36
N VAL A 332 -3.48 -5.88 -13.78
CA VAL A 332 -3.55 -5.31 -15.15
C VAL A 332 -2.68 -6.04 -16.18
N GLY A 333 -1.77 -6.92 -15.77
CA GLY A 333 -0.84 -7.58 -16.70
C GLY A 333 0.03 -6.58 -17.46
N LEU A 334 0.36 -6.88 -18.73
CA LEU A 334 1.12 -5.98 -19.60
C LEU A 334 0.16 -5.04 -20.39
N GLU A 335 -0.65 -4.29 -19.65
CA GLU A 335 -1.64 -3.37 -20.21
C GLU A 335 -1.55 -1.97 -19.57
N PRO A 336 -0.49 -1.17 -19.85
CA PRO A 336 -0.31 0.16 -19.27
C PRO A 336 -1.52 1.09 -19.46
N GLY A 337 -2.29 0.89 -20.53
CA GLY A 337 -3.51 1.64 -20.79
C GLY A 337 -4.54 1.52 -19.65
N LYS A 338 -4.59 0.38 -18.94
CA LYS A 338 -5.47 0.20 -17.78
C LYS A 338 -5.00 1.04 -16.59
N LEU A 339 -3.69 1.23 -16.43
CA LEU A 339 -3.13 2.12 -15.41
C LEU A 339 -3.41 3.58 -15.75
N ALA A 340 -3.22 3.95 -17.02
CA ALA A 340 -3.39 5.31 -17.52
C ALA A 340 -4.82 5.83 -17.36
N VAL A 341 -5.84 4.96 -17.43
CA VAL A 341 -7.24 5.33 -17.17
C VAL A 341 -7.38 6.01 -15.82
N HIS A 342 -6.74 5.51 -14.78
CA HIS A 342 -6.83 6.05 -13.43
C HIS A 342 -6.13 7.40 -13.27
N THR A 343 -5.12 7.70 -14.09
CA THR A 343 -4.53 9.05 -14.11
C THR A 343 -5.48 10.06 -14.80
N ARG A 344 -6.25 9.63 -15.79
CA ARG A 344 -7.19 10.49 -16.54
C ARG A 344 -8.52 10.67 -15.82
N VAL A 345 -9.12 9.57 -15.36
CA VAL A 345 -10.47 9.56 -14.77
C VAL A 345 -10.40 9.90 -13.30
N ASP A 346 -9.60 9.19 -12.52
CA ASP A 346 -9.54 9.31 -11.05
C ASP A 346 -8.62 10.45 -10.59
N LYS A 347 -7.89 11.08 -11.53
CA LYS A 347 -6.96 12.20 -11.26
C LYS A 347 -5.75 11.84 -10.42
N PHE A 348 -5.38 10.56 -10.35
CA PHE A 348 -4.11 10.19 -9.72
C PHE A 348 -2.93 10.81 -10.48
N PRO A 349 -1.97 11.46 -9.79
CA PRO A 349 -0.72 11.88 -10.42
C PRO A 349 0.06 10.70 -10.97
N ALA A 350 0.04 9.56 -10.24
CA ALA A 350 0.74 8.34 -10.60
C ALA A 350 -0.05 7.08 -10.18
N THR A 351 0.32 5.95 -10.76
CA THR A 351 -0.11 4.61 -10.37
C THR A 351 1.11 3.70 -10.21
N ILE A 352 1.04 2.68 -9.36
CA ILE A 352 2.10 1.66 -9.29
C ILE A 352 2.16 0.93 -10.62
N ASP A 353 3.34 0.86 -11.24
CA ASP A 353 3.51 0.31 -12.59
C ASP A 353 3.60 -1.22 -12.60
N PHE A 354 2.46 -1.87 -12.45
CA PHE A 354 2.33 -3.33 -12.57
C PHE A 354 2.69 -3.83 -13.97
N ALA A 355 2.53 -2.99 -15.00
CA ALA A 355 2.89 -3.36 -16.35
C ALA A 355 4.42 -3.44 -16.54
N PHE A 356 5.19 -2.56 -15.89
CA PHE A 356 6.65 -2.64 -15.85
C PHE A 356 7.11 -3.98 -15.22
N ARG A 357 6.51 -4.34 -14.06
CA ARG A 357 6.79 -5.64 -13.43
C ARG A 357 6.48 -6.79 -14.38
N GLN A 358 5.30 -6.78 -15.02
CA GLN A 358 4.91 -7.86 -15.94
C GLN A 358 5.88 -7.95 -17.14
N ALA A 359 6.22 -6.83 -17.75
CA ALA A 359 7.21 -6.80 -18.85
C ALA A 359 8.57 -7.37 -18.43
N THR A 360 9.00 -7.08 -17.19
CA THR A 360 10.26 -7.59 -16.65
C THR A 360 10.18 -9.10 -16.40
N VAL A 361 9.07 -9.60 -15.83
CA VAL A 361 8.86 -11.05 -15.64
C VAL A 361 8.80 -11.77 -16.99
N ASP A 362 8.02 -11.27 -17.94
CA ASP A 362 7.89 -11.86 -19.29
C ASP A 362 9.25 -11.93 -19.99
N THR A 363 10.04 -10.87 -19.91
CA THR A 363 11.32 -10.77 -20.62
C THR A 363 12.42 -11.60 -19.95
N LEU A 364 12.60 -11.45 -18.64
CA LEU A 364 13.77 -11.97 -17.95
C LEU A 364 13.52 -13.30 -17.21
N ALA A 365 12.32 -13.55 -16.71
CA ALA A 365 12.00 -14.82 -16.09
C ALA A 365 11.46 -15.82 -17.11
N GLU A 366 10.44 -15.44 -17.91
CA GLU A 366 9.75 -16.34 -18.82
C GLU A 366 10.33 -16.39 -20.24
N LYS A 367 11.35 -15.58 -20.57
CA LYS A 367 12.03 -15.53 -21.87
C LYS A 367 11.10 -15.30 -23.06
N ARG A 368 10.05 -14.50 -22.89
CA ARG A 368 9.07 -14.19 -23.96
C ARG A 368 9.58 -13.19 -25.01
N GLY A 369 10.78 -12.62 -24.79
CA GLY A 369 11.41 -11.68 -25.72
C GLY A 369 11.35 -10.22 -25.24
N THR A 370 12.23 -9.39 -25.84
CA THR A 370 12.37 -7.97 -25.48
C THR A 370 11.28 -7.07 -26.08
N ASP A 371 10.48 -7.60 -27.01
CA ASP A 371 9.29 -6.94 -27.53
C ASP A 371 8.29 -6.54 -26.43
N LYS A 372 8.30 -7.24 -25.28
CA LYS A 372 7.49 -6.90 -24.12
C LYS A 372 7.84 -5.52 -23.52
N LEU A 373 9.11 -5.13 -23.59
CA LEU A 373 9.53 -3.78 -23.20
C LEU A 373 9.05 -2.73 -24.20
N TRP A 374 9.06 -3.06 -25.50
CA TRP A 374 8.49 -2.18 -26.51
C TRP A 374 6.97 -2.00 -26.29
N GLU A 375 6.23 -3.08 -26.05
CA GLU A 375 4.80 -3.03 -25.74
C GLU A 375 4.50 -2.15 -24.52
N LEU A 376 5.35 -2.20 -23.48
CA LEU A 376 5.25 -1.34 -22.31
C LEU A 376 5.43 0.15 -22.69
N PHE A 377 6.58 0.51 -23.25
CA PHE A 377 6.94 1.91 -23.46
C PHE A 377 6.15 2.59 -24.58
N PHE A 378 5.66 1.84 -25.56
CA PHE A 378 4.80 2.34 -26.62
C PHE A 378 3.49 2.94 -26.09
N GLN A 379 3.04 2.52 -24.93
CA GLN A 379 1.82 2.98 -24.29
C GLN A 379 2.03 4.17 -23.32
N ASP A 380 3.27 4.59 -23.05
CA ASP A 380 3.55 5.73 -22.16
C ASP A 380 2.77 7.01 -22.49
N PRO A 381 2.51 7.37 -23.77
CA PRO A 381 1.69 8.53 -24.09
C PRO A 381 0.23 8.48 -23.62
N LEU A 382 -0.24 7.32 -23.13
CA LEU A 382 -1.61 7.17 -22.63
C LEU A 382 -1.82 7.80 -21.24
N TYR A 383 -0.76 8.01 -20.46
CA TYR A 383 -0.88 8.68 -19.15
C TYR A 383 -1.39 10.12 -19.32
N GLU A 384 -2.10 10.64 -18.31
CA GLU A 384 -2.52 12.05 -18.29
C GLU A 384 -1.29 12.96 -18.31
N GLY A 385 -1.21 13.86 -19.28
CA GLY A 385 -0.03 14.70 -19.51
C GLY A 385 1.05 14.06 -20.42
N GLY A 386 0.79 12.87 -20.98
CA GLY A 386 1.64 12.24 -21.99
C GLY A 386 2.81 11.42 -21.46
N ALA A 387 3.74 11.04 -22.33
CA ALA A 387 4.83 10.11 -22.05
C ALA A 387 5.75 10.55 -20.89
N ASP A 388 5.95 11.85 -20.71
CA ASP A 388 6.78 12.35 -19.59
C ASP A 388 6.22 11.95 -18.22
N LYS A 389 4.91 11.71 -18.12
CA LYS A 389 4.26 11.28 -16.88
C LYS A 389 4.50 9.81 -16.54
N ALA A 390 5.02 9.03 -17.46
CA ALA A 390 5.50 7.68 -17.14
C ALA A 390 6.71 7.69 -16.18
N ARG A 391 7.44 8.82 -16.09
CA ARG A 391 8.61 8.95 -15.18
C ARG A 391 8.25 9.00 -13.71
N ILE A 392 7.04 9.47 -13.38
CA ILE A 392 6.59 9.59 -11.98
C ILE A 392 5.86 8.33 -11.49
N GLN A 393 5.67 7.31 -12.34
CA GLN A 393 5.06 6.05 -11.96
C GLN A 393 6.05 5.23 -11.12
N PRO A 394 5.72 4.82 -9.86
CA PRO A 394 6.55 3.89 -9.12
C PRO A 394 6.65 2.55 -9.84
N THR A 395 7.88 2.18 -10.22
CA THR A 395 8.19 0.91 -10.88
C THR A 395 8.75 -0.09 -9.85
N PHE A 396 8.52 -1.38 -10.05
CA PHE A 396 8.96 -2.42 -9.14
C PHE A 396 9.15 -3.76 -9.87
N VAL A 397 9.87 -4.68 -9.26
CA VAL A 397 10.03 -6.07 -9.74
C VAL A 397 9.49 -7.09 -8.75
N SER A 398 9.46 -6.74 -7.46
CA SER A 398 8.93 -7.53 -6.36
C SER A 398 8.06 -6.67 -5.45
N ASN A 399 7.04 -7.25 -4.81
CA ASN A 399 6.30 -6.63 -3.72
C ASN A 399 5.71 -7.69 -2.77
N HIS A 400 5.04 -7.25 -1.73
CA HIS A 400 4.49 -8.06 -0.65
C HIS A 400 3.24 -8.88 -1.02
N ASP A 401 2.62 -8.61 -2.18
CA ASP A 401 1.43 -9.31 -2.67
C ASP A 401 1.73 -10.24 -3.84
N ASN A 402 2.54 -9.77 -4.80
CA ASN A 402 2.81 -10.50 -6.04
C ASN A 402 4.04 -11.40 -5.97
N GLY A 403 4.77 -11.37 -4.87
CA GLY A 403 5.96 -12.20 -4.70
C GLY A 403 7.25 -11.56 -5.22
N ARG A 404 8.34 -12.29 -5.04
CA ARG A 404 9.69 -11.85 -5.38
C ARG A 404 10.09 -12.29 -6.79
N PHE A 405 10.88 -11.47 -7.47
CA PHE A 405 11.31 -11.75 -8.83
C PHE A 405 12.10 -13.07 -8.93
N GLY A 406 12.94 -13.39 -7.94
CA GLY A 406 13.68 -14.66 -7.88
C GLY A 406 12.79 -15.90 -7.89
N TYR A 407 11.64 -15.85 -7.23
CA TYR A 407 10.63 -16.92 -7.27
C TYR A 407 10.12 -17.15 -8.70
N PHE A 408 9.79 -16.09 -9.45
CA PHE A 408 9.30 -16.21 -10.82
C PHE A 408 10.35 -16.78 -11.76
N VAL A 409 11.63 -16.42 -11.59
CA VAL A 409 12.72 -17.01 -12.34
C VAL A 409 12.81 -18.51 -12.09
N ARG A 410 12.81 -18.95 -10.84
CA ARG A 410 12.87 -20.38 -10.47
C ARG A 410 11.65 -21.15 -10.96
N LYS A 411 10.46 -20.55 -10.88
CA LYS A 411 9.22 -21.15 -11.37
C LYS A 411 9.23 -21.36 -12.89
N ALA A 412 9.71 -20.37 -13.64
CA ALA A 412 9.79 -20.43 -15.09
C ALA A 412 10.97 -21.28 -15.60
N LEU A 413 12.05 -21.36 -14.83
CA LEU A 413 13.30 -22.02 -15.17
C LEU A 413 13.75 -22.93 -14.00
N PRO A 414 13.07 -24.06 -13.77
CA PRO A 414 13.32 -24.91 -12.59
C PRO A 414 14.75 -25.51 -12.57
N ASP A 415 15.39 -25.63 -13.74
CA ASP A 415 16.75 -26.16 -13.87
C ASP A 415 17.84 -25.05 -13.84
N ALA A 416 17.45 -23.77 -13.67
CA ALA A 416 18.41 -22.67 -13.60
C ALA A 416 19.28 -22.79 -12.34
N SER A 417 20.58 -22.60 -12.50
CA SER A 417 21.49 -22.51 -11.35
C SER A 417 21.23 -21.27 -10.53
N ASP A 418 21.64 -21.29 -9.25
CA ASP A 418 21.53 -20.11 -8.37
C ASP A 418 22.26 -18.88 -8.98
N ASP A 419 23.39 -19.09 -9.69
CA ASP A 419 24.11 -18.02 -10.39
C ASP A 419 23.29 -17.43 -11.55
N GLU A 420 22.59 -18.26 -12.32
CA GLU A 420 21.69 -17.78 -13.38
C GLU A 420 20.51 -17.00 -12.79
N VAL A 421 19.89 -17.51 -11.73
CA VAL A 421 18.80 -16.80 -11.05
C VAL A 421 19.28 -15.45 -10.53
N LEU A 422 20.45 -15.41 -9.86
CA LEU A 422 21.05 -14.17 -9.37
C LEU A 422 21.39 -13.19 -10.50
N ALA A 423 21.94 -13.66 -11.61
CA ALA A 423 22.23 -12.81 -12.76
C ALA A 423 20.97 -12.15 -13.33
N ARG A 424 19.84 -12.90 -13.38
CA ARG A 424 18.54 -12.37 -13.83
C ARG A 424 17.93 -11.38 -12.82
N VAL A 425 18.02 -11.66 -11.53
CA VAL A 425 17.59 -10.74 -10.45
C VAL A 425 18.37 -9.43 -10.54
N ARG A 426 19.70 -9.49 -10.70
CA ARG A 426 20.55 -8.30 -10.89
C ARG A 426 20.20 -7.52 -12.15
N LEU A 427 19.91 -8.20 -13.25
CA LEU A 427 19.50 -7.53 -14.49
C LEU A 427 18.13 -6.86 -14.34
N ALA A 428 17.17 -7.51 -13.66
CA ALA A 428 15.87 -6.92 -13.36
C ALA A 428 16.00 -5.63 -12.54
N HIS A 429 16.84 -5.64 -11.50
CA HIS A 429 17.12 -4.45 -10.70
C HIS A 429 17.91 -3.38 -11.46
N ALA A 430 18.84 -3.78 -12.34
CA ALA A 430 19.51 -2.83 -13.24
C ALA A 430 18.48 -2.13 -14.17
N MET A 431 17.52 -2.87 -14.71
CA MET A 431 16.43 -2.28 -15.49
C MET A 431 15.56 -1.36 -14.64
N LEU A 432 15.21 -1.79 -13.42
CA LEU A 432 14.44 -0.98 -12.47
C LEU A 432 15.10 0.39 -12.20
N LEU A 433 16.42 0.40 -12.04
CA LEU A 433 17.19 1.61 -11.68
C LEU A 433 17.60 2.48 -12.89
N THR A 434 17.49 1.97 -14.13
CA THR A 434 17.98 2.67 -15.33
C THR A 434 16.92 2.99 -16.37
N LEU A 435 15.77 2.34 -16.30
CA LEU A 435 14.64 2.64 -17.16
C LEU A 435 13.72 3.69 -16.50
N ARG A 436 12.72 4.16 -17.23
CA ARG A 436 11.80 5.21 -16.75
C ARG A 436 10.97 4.72 -15.55
N GLY A 437 10.59 5.65 -14.70
CA GLY A 437 9.77 5.43 -13.51
C GLY A 437 10.50 5.79 -12.23
N VAL A 438 9.83 5.66 -11.10
CA VAL A 438 10.40 5.85 -9.76
C VAL A 438 10.75 4.49 -9.20
N PRO A 439 12.03 4.10 -9.17
CA PRO A 439 12.44 2.77 -8.73
C PRO A 439 11.97 2.47 -7.31
N THR A 440 11.29 1.35 -7.11
CA THR A 440 10.85 0.89 -5.79
C THR A 440 11.48 -0.46 -5.47
N ILE A 441 12.34 -0.47 -4.46
CA ILE A 441 13.04 -1.66 -3.98
C ILE A 441 12.23 -2.24 -2.81
N TYR A 442 11.79 -3.48 -2.93
CA TYR A 442 11.13 -4.19 -1.84
C TYR A 442 12.18 -4.74 -0.85
N SER A 443 11.99 -4.46 0.44
CA SER A 443 12.93 -4.90 1.49
C SER A 443 13.24 -6.39 1.42
N GLY A 444 14.53 -6.73 1.40
CA GLY A 444 15.03 -8.08 1.21
C GLY A 444 15.50 -8.38 -0.22
N ASP A 445 15.03 -7.66 -1.25
CA ASP A 445 15.51 -7.85 -2.61
C ASP A 445 17.00 -7.51 -2.74
N GLU A 446 17.46 -6.47 -2.03
CA GLU A 446 18.88 -6.09 -1.96
C GLU A 446 19.75 -7.12 -1.25
N GLN A 447 19.13 -8.02 -0.48
CA GLN A 447 19.76 -9.17 0.16
C GLN A 447 19.64 -10.45 -0.69
N GLY A 448 18.98 -10.37 -1.85
CA GLY A 448 18.77 -11.51 -2.74
C GLY A 448 17.71 -12.49 -2.25
N PHE A 449 16.71 -12.04 -1.51
CA PHE A 449 15.55 -12.86 -1.13
C PHE A 449 14.85 -13.38 -2.37
N ALA A 450 14.54 -14.67 -2.41
CA ALA A 450 13.92 -15.31 -3.56
C ALA A 450 12.40 -15.49 -3.40
N GLY A 451 11.91 -15.63 -2.17
CA GLY A 451 10.52 -15.95 -1.88
C GLY A 451 10.12 -17.38 -2.23
N ASP A 452 9.00 -17.82 -1.66
CA ASP A 452 8.40 -19.14 -1.90
C ASP A 452 7.06 -19.05 -2.65
N GLY A 453 6.51 -17.86 -2.80
CA GLY A 453 5.20 -17.65 -3.39
C GLY A 453 4.76 -16.19 -3.37
N TRP A 454 3.48 -15.99 -3.10
CA TRP A 454 2.80 -14.71 -3.02
C TRP A 454 2.35 -14.42 -1.59
N ASP A 455 1.92 -13.18 -1.30
CA ASP A 455 1.37 -12.82 -0.01
C ASP A 455 2.32 -13.22 1.14
N GLN A 456 1.87 -13.95 2.14
CA GLN A 456 2.66 -14.36 3.30
C GLN A 456 3.98 -15.06 2.93
N ASP A 457 4.03 -15.75 1.79
CA ASP A 457 5.24 -16.45 1.30
C ASP A 457 6.31 -15.50 0.70
N SER A 458 6.00 -14.20 0.57
CA SER A 458 6.92 -13.16 0.13
C SER A 458 7.13 -12.05 1.17
N ARG A 459 6.59 -12.23 2.38
CA ARG A 459 6.69 -11.27 3.49
C ARG A 459 7.66 -11.77 4.56
N GLU A 460 8.84 -12.20 4.10
CA GLU A 460 9.88 -12.74 4.97
C GLU A 460 10.47 -11.66 5.88
N ASP A 461 10.94 -12.09 7.04
CA ASP A 461 11.66 -11.22 7.95
C ASP A 461 13.00 -10.79 7.36
N MET A 462 13.32 -9.51 7.44
CA MET A 462 14.59 -8.95 6.96
C MET A 462 15.79 -9.50 7.71
N PHE A 463 15.61 -9.83 8.99
CA PHE A 463 16.61 -10.45 9.87
C PHE A 463 16.25 -11.91 10.17
N PRO A 464 17.13 -12.69 10.85
CA PRO A 464 16.88 -14.10 11.11
C PRO A 464 15.49 -14.38 11.67
N SER A 465 14.70 -15.19 10.99
CA SER A 465 13.32 -15.49 11.31
C SER A 465 13.18 -16.71 12.24
N LYS A 466 12.09 -16.72 13.04
CA LYS A 466 11.63 -17.89 13.76
C LYS A 466 10.67 -18.76 12.93
N VAL A 467 10.23 -18.26 11.78
CA VAL A 467 9.51 -19.06 10.77
C VAL A 467 10.53 -19.86 9.97
N ALA A 468 10.56 -21.17 10.14
CA ALA A 468 11.61 -22.03 9.58
C ALA A 468 11.75 -21.86 8.04
N VAL A 469 10.64 -21.88 7.31
CA VAL A 469 10.62 -21.75 5.86
C VAL A 469 11.15 -20.39 5.35
N TYR A 470 11.07 -19.33 6.13
CA TYR A 470 11.68 -18.04 5.77
C TYR A 470 13.21 -18.09 5.79
N ASN A 471 13.80 -18.96 6.65
CA ASN A 471 15.25 -19.14 6.71
C ASN A 471 15.79 -20.07 5.61
N ASP A 472 14.93 -20.92 5.03
CA ASP A 472 15.25 -21.76 3.89
C ASP A 472 15.20 -20.99 2.56
N ASN A 473 14.61 -19.79 2.61
CA ASN A 473 14.58 -18.86 1.48
C ASN A 473 16.02 -18.43 1.15
N ARG A 474 16.56 -18.98 0.06
CA ARG A 474 17.96 -18.82 -0.27
C ARG A 474 18.28 -17.38 -0.64
N LEU A 475 19.26 -16.83 0.05
CA LEU A 475 19.93 -15.61 -0.34
C LEU A 475 20.79 -15.91 -1.57
N LEU A 476 20.33 -15.43 -2.73
CA LEU A 476 21.04 -15.67 -3.99
C LEU A 476 22.39 -14.96 -3.98
N GLY A 477 23.48 -15.74 -3.80
CA GLY A 477 24.85 -15.25 -3.90
C GLY A 477 25.32 -14.33 -2.77
N THR A 478 24.61 -14.25 -1.64
CA THR A 478 25.02 -13.49 -0.46
C THR A 478 25.23 -14.40 0.74
N ASP A 479 26.26 -14.12 1.54
CA ASP A 479 26.43 -14.76 2.83
C ASP A 479 25.62 -13.96 3.88
N ARG A 480 24.59 -14.59 4.48
CA ARG A 480 23.79 -13.98 5.59
C ARG A 480 24.64 -13.43 6.73
N LYS A 481 25.88 -13.88 6.87
CA LYS A 481 26.80 -13.41 7.91
C LYS A 481 27.41 -12.04 7.65
N SER A 482 27.35 -11.55 6.40
CA SER A 482 27.96 -10.27 6.02
C SER A 482 27.01 -9.07 6.13
N VAL A 483 25.80 -9.24 6.67
CA VAL A 483 24.73 -8.22 6.75
C VAL A 483 24.46 -7.77 8.20
N VAL A 484 25.43 -7.87 9.08
CA VAL A 484 25.33 -7.36 10.45
C VAL A 484 26.14 -6.10 10.60
#